data_d73f6b8e3a9b8c530c1ddaabe537faf0
#
_entry.id   d73f6b8e3a9b8c530c1ddaabe537faf0
#
_cell.length_a   1.000
_cell.length_b   1.000
_cell.length_c   1.000
_cell.angle_alpha   90.00
_cell.angle_beta   90.00
_cell.angle_gamma   90.00
#
_symmetry.space_group_name_H-M   'P 1'
#
loop_
_entity.id
_entity.type
_entity.pdbx_description
1 polymer ?
#
loop_
_entity_poly.entity_id
_entity_poly.type
_entity_poly.pdbx_seq_one_letter_code
_entity_poly.pdbx_strand_id
1 'polypeptide(L)'
;MNTKFILLAFTGILLLQTGIAHAQDRKIEQAIKHRKAAFTLMATYVNRMVQTVDGHRPFDAKLMAQDARTVELVSKLPWEGFVEGSERGDTRAKDDIWFEEDQFKRYANELQAKTAMVTFAAESGDLKRFKAAVGQMRDACNTCHKAFRKD
;
A
#
# COMPACT_ATOMS: atom_id res chain seq x y z
N MET A 1 20.48 -25.52 -47.44
CA MET A 1 20.30 -24.71 -46.20
C MET A 1 20.33 -25.71 -45.05
N ASN A 2 21.39 -25.69 -44.24
CA ASN A 2 21.72 -26.78 -43.32
C ASN A 2 20.76 -26.85 -42.14
N THR A 3 20.06 -27.97 -41.97
CA THR A 3 19.10 -28.28 -40.87
C THR A 3 19.70 -28.06 -39.49
N LYS A 4 21.02 -28.19 -39.34
CA LYS A 4 21.78 -27.94 -38.09
C LYS A 4 21.76 -26.47 -37.64
N PHE A 5 21.73 -25.50 -38.58
CA PHE A 5 21.64 -24.08 -38.28
C PHE A 5 20.25 -23.66 -37.80
N ILE A 6 19.20 -24.33 -38.30
CA ILE A 6 17.81 -24.05 -37.91
C ILE A 6 17.53 -24.53 -36.47
N LEU A 7 18.08 -25.70 -36.09
CA LEU A 7 17.97 -26.23 -34.72
C LEU A 7 18.66 -25.36 -33.66
N LEU A 8 19.82 -24.80 -33.96
CA LEU A 8 20.56 -23.89 -33.06
C LEU A 8 19.85 -22.56 -32.86
N ALA A 9 19.20 -22.03 -33.89
CA ALA A 9 18.42 -20.79 -33.81
C ALA A 9 17.14 -20.96 -32.94
N PHE A 10 16.46 -22.09 -33.05
CA PHE A 10 15.26 -22.40 -32.25
C PHE A 10 15.57 -22.59 -30.75
N THR A 11 16.69 -23.22 -30.41
CA THR A 11 17.11 -23.40 -29.00
C THR A 11 17.51 -22.08 -28.34
N GLY A 12 18.12 -21.15 -29.08
CA GLY A 12 18.50 -19.83 -28.57
C GLY A 12 17.32 -18.95 -28.23
N ILE A 13 16.24 -19.01 -29.01
CA ILE A 13 15.00 -18.23 -28.82
C ILE A 13 14.24 -18.73 -27.58
N LEU A 14 14.20 -20.05 -27.36
CA LEU A 14 13.50 -20.66 -26.19
C LEU A 14 14.15 -20.27 -24.85
N LEU A 15 15.48 -20.18 -24.79
CA LEU A 15 16.24 -19.81 -23.59
C LEU A 15 16.08 -18.32 -23.23
N LEU A 16 15.88 -17.44 -24.20
CA LEU A 16 15.63 -16.01 -23.97
C LEU A 16 14.24 -15.75 -23.36
N GLN A 17 13.24 -16.53 -23.76
CA GLN A 17 11.86 -16.36 -23.25
C GLN A 17 11.73 -16.77 -21.77
N THR A 18 12.42 -17.80 -21.31
CA THR A 18 12.40 -18.21 -19.90
C THR A 18 13.03 -17.18 -18.97
N GLY A 19 14.07 -16.48 -19.41
CA GLY A 19 14.73 -15.41 -18.64
C GLY A 19 13.84 -14.20 -18.40
N ILE A 20 13.03 -13.81 -19.38
CA ILE A 20 12.11 -12.66 -19.29
C ILE A 20 10.95 -12.95 -18.33
N ALA A 21 10.36 -14.14 -18.41
CA ALA A 21 9.27 -14.54 -17.52
C ALA A 21 9.70 -14.51 -16.04
N HIS A 22 10.84 -15.09 -15.72
CA HIS A 22 11.39 -15.09 -14.35
C HIS A 22 11.75 -13.68 -13.84
N ALA A 23 12.16 -12.77 -14.70
CA ALA A 23 12.44 -11.39 -14.34
C ALA A 23 11.14 -10.63 -14.00
N GLN A 24 10.07 -10.88 -14.76
CA GLN A 24 8.75 -10.28 -14.52
C GLN A 24 8.14 -10.79 -13.20
N ASP A 25 8.18 -12.08 -12.94
CA ASP A 25 7.66 -12.66 -11.70
C ASP A 25 8.36 -12.07 -10.46
N ARG A 26 9.69 -11.91 -10.53
CA ARG A 26 10.45 -11.27 -9.43
C ARG A 26 10.05 -9.82 -9.21
N LYS A 27 9.79 -9.04 -10.27
CA LYS A 27 9.33 -7.65 -10.15
C LYS A 27 7.95 -7.57 -9.47
N ILE A 28 7.03 -8.44 -9.86
CA ILE A 28 5.70 -8.55 -9.25
C ILE A 28 5.82 -8.90 -7.76
N GLU A 29 6.62 -9.90 -7.42
CA GLU A 29 6.85 -10.31 -6.03
C GLU A 29 7.45 -9.16 -5.18
N GLN A 30 8.42 -8.44 -5.72
CA GLN A 30 9.01 -7.28 -5.05
C GLN A 30 8.01 -6.16 -4.85
N ALA A 31 7.16 -5.87 -5.84
CA ALA A 31 6.10 -4.88 -5.75
C ALA A 31 5.08 -5.25 -4.65
N ILE A 32 4.67 -6.53 -4.58
CA ILE A 32 3.80 -7.02 -3.50
C ILE A 32 4.47 -6.86 -2.13
N LYS A 33 5.73 -7.26 -1.99
CA LYS A 33 6.49 -7.11 -0.73
C LYS A 33 6.61 -5.64 -0.32
N HIS A 34 6.90 -4.76 -1.26
CA HIS A 34 7.02 -3.32 -1.01
C HIS A 34 5.73 -2.74 -0.43
N ARG A 35 4.59 -2.90 -1.10
CA ARG A 35 3.32 -2.34 -0.61
C ARG A 35 2.86 -2.97 0.71
N LYS A 36 3.07 -4.29 0.90
CA LYS A 36 2.77 -4.98 2.17
C LYS A 36 3.61 -4.42 3.32
N ALA A 37 4.90 -4.17 3.11
CA ALA A 37 5.78 -3.58 4.09
C ALA A 37 5.33 -2.16 4.48
N ALA A 38 5.00 -1.31 3.50
CA ALA A 38 4.49 0.03 3.74
C ALA A 38 3.16 0.01 4.53
N PHE A 39 2.20 -0.83 4.16
CA PHE A 39 0.94 -0.96 4.90
C PHE A 39 1.14 -1.54 6.30
N THR A 40 2.06 -2.49 6.48
CA THR A 40 2.37 -3.06 7.80
C THR A 40 2.97 -1.99 8.72
N LEU A 41 3.92 -1.21 8.21
CA LEU A 41 4.50 -0.11 8.97
C LEU A 41 3.45 0.94 9.33
N MET A 42 2.63 1.35 8.36
CA MET A 42 1.53 2.29 8.59
C MET A 42 0.56 1.77 9.67
N ALA A 43 0.15 0.52 9.58
CA ALA A 43 -0.77 -0.10 10.54
C ALA A 43 -0.22 -0.09 11.97
N THR A 44 1.09 -0.24 12.17
CA THR A 44 1.73 -0.19 13.49
C THR A 44 1.46 1.14 14.19
N TYR A 45 1.69 2.25 13.49
CA TYR A 45 1.48 3.60 14.05
C TYR A 45 0.00 3.98 14.13
N VAL A 46 -0.79 3.59 13.13
CA VAL A 46 -2.26 3.78 13.16
C VAL A 46 -2.87 3.07 14.36
N ASN A 47 -2.49 1.81 14.64
CA ASN A 47 -3.00 1.07 15.78
C ASN A 47 -2.66 1.76 17.12
N ARG A 48 -1.47 2.35 17.24
CA ARG A 48 -1.09 3.11 18.44
C ARG A 48 -1.95 4.36 18.61
N MET A 49 -2.20 5.11 17.55
CA MET A 49 -3.10 6.25 17.55
C MET A 49 -4.54 5.84 17.90
N VAL A 50 -5.02 4.75 17.32
CA VAL A 50 -6.35 4.19 17.62
C VAL A 50 -6.49 3.80 19.09
N GLN A 51 -5.51 3.08 19.65
CA GLN A 51 -5.53 2.73 21.08
C GLN A 51 -5.56 3.98 21.98
N THR A 52 -4.90 5.06 21.56
CA THR A 52 -4.90 6.33 22.30
C THR A 52 -6.27 7.01 22.26
N VAL A 53 -6.90 7.10 21.07
CA VAL A 53 -8.23 7.75 20.94
C VAL A 53 -9.36 6.91 21.54
N ASP A 54 -9.20 5.60 21.62
CA ASP A 54 -10.13 4.68 22.29
C ASP A 54 -9.92 4.62 23.83
N GLY A 55 -8.91 5.34 24.34
CA GLY A 55 -8.64 5.44 25.78
C GLY A 55 -7.84 4.28 26.39
N HIS A 56 -7.31 3.37 25.55
CA HIS A 56 -6.47 2.25 26.00
C HIS A 56 -5.02 2.66 26.27
N ARG A 57 -4.63 3.87 25.87
CA ARG A 57 -3.32 4.49 26.10
C ARG A 57 -3.49 5.96 26.48
N PRO A 58 -2.62 6.52 27.34
CA PRO A 58 -2.65 7.94 27.64
C PRO A 58 -2.33 8.75 26.38
N PHE A 59 -2.94 9.93 26.27
CA PHE A 59 -2.64 10.87 25.18
C PHE A 59 -1.35 11.64 25.50
N ASP A 60 -0.35 11.41 24.67
CA ASP A 60 0.88 12.20 24.60
C ASP A 60 0.92 12.91 23.25
N ALA A 61 0.70 14.22 23.25
CA ALA A 61 0.63 15.01 22.02
C ALA A 61 1.92 14.95 21.20
N LYS A 62 3.09 14.92 21.84
CA LYS A 62 4.39 14.85 21.16
C LYS A 62 4.57 13.50 20.47
N LEU A 63 4.25 12.41 21.15
CA LEU A 63 4.32 11.07 20.59
C LEU A 63 3.31 10.89 19.46
N MET A 64 2.06 11.37 19.63
CA MET A 64 1.02 11.28 18.58
C MET A 64 1.38 12.10 17.35
N ALA A 65 2.01 13.26 17.51
CA ALA A 65 2.50 14.05 16.39
C ALA A 65 3.63 13.33 15.62
N GLN A 66 4.52 12.63 16.32
CA GLN A 66 5.57 11.81 15.68
C GLN A 66 4.96 10.65 14.88
N ASP A 67 4.01 9.93 15.49
CA ASP A 67 3.31 8.82 14.85
C ASP A 67 2.52 9.28 13.61
N ALA A 68 1.80 10.38 13.73
CA ALA A 68 1.02 10.96 12.64
C ALA A 68 1.92 11.35 11.45
N ARG A 69 3.03 12.04 11.69
CA ARG A 69 4.01 12.36 10.63
C ARG A 69 4.57 11.11 9.96
N THR A 70 4.84 10.06 10.74
CA THR A 70 5.31 8.78 10.17
C THR A 70 4.24 8.18 9.27
N VAL A 71 2.97 8.14 9.71
CA VAL A 71 1.84 7.63 8.90
C VAL A 71 1.65 8.45 7.64
N GLU A 72 1.70 9.79 7.74
CA GLU A 72 1.59 10.69 6.58
C GLU A 72 2.69 10.42 5.55
N LEU A 73 3.94 10.27 5.98
CA LEU A 73 5.05 9.95 5.08
C LEU A 73 4.84 8.58 4.42
N VAL A 74 4.57 7.55 5.23
CA VAL A 74 4.44 6.17 4.76
C VAL A 74 3.20 5.98 3.89
N SER A 75 2.15 6.78 4.08
CA SER A 75 0.92 6.71 3.27
C SER A 75 1.15 6.98 1.77
N LYS A 76 2.29 7.55 1.41
CA LYS A 76 2.66 7.85 0.02
C LYS A 76 3.38 6.69 -0.68
N LEU A 77 3.89 5.71 0.08
CA LEU A 77 4.80 4.69 -0.44
C LEU A 77 4.15 3.46 -1.09
N PRO A 78 2.97 2.95 -0.67
CA PRO A 78 2.50 1.64 -1.15
C PRO A 78 2.05 1.62 -2.61
N TRP A 79 1.75 2.77 -3.20
CA TRP A 79 1.04 2.88 -4.46
C TRP A 79 1.85 2.41 -5.67
N GLU A 80 3.15 2.62 -5.67
CA GLU A 80 4.07 2.11 -6.70
C GLU A 80 4.19 0.57 -6.68
N GLY A 81 3.78 -0.07 -5.59
CA GLY A 81 3.69 -1.53 -5.47
C GLY A 81 2.42 -2.14 -6.05
N PHE A 82 1.54 -1.35 -6.66
CA PHE A 82 0.37 -1.83 -7.40
C PHE A 82 0.68 -1.80 -8.90
N VAL A 83 1.37 -2.83 -9.37
CA VAL A 83 1.69 -3.05 -10.78
C VAL A 83 0.79 -4.13 -11.34
N GLU A 84 0.50 -4.09 -12.64
CA GLU A 84 -0.33 -5.08 -13.33
C GLU A 84 0.21 -6.51 -13.11
N GLY A 85 -0.69 -7.45 -12.80
CA GLY A 85 -0.35 -8.83 -12.45
C GLY A 85 -0.07 -9.04 -10.95
N SER A 86 0.04 -7.95 -10.15
CA SER A 86 0.33 -8.05 -8.73
C SER A 86 -0.90 -8.29 -7.83
N GLU A 87 -2.06 -8.55 -8.40
CA GLU A 87 -3.26 -9.09 -7.73
C GLU A 87 -3.16 -10.60 -7.48
N ARG A 88 -2.12 -11.25 -8.02
CA ARG A 88 -1.81 -12.69 -7.85
C ARG A 88 -0.67 -12.88 -6.85
N GLY A 89 -0.54 -14.12 -6.36
CA GLY A 89 0.50 -14.47 -5.39
C GLY A 89 0.11 -14.14 -3.94
N ASP A 90 1.09 -13.86 -3.09
CA ASP A 90 0.88 -13.59 -1.65
C ASP A 90 0.34 -12.17 -1.41
N THR A 91 -0.90 -11.94 -1.84
CA THR A 91 -1.57 -10.64 -1.76
C THR A 91 -3.06 -10.77 -1.50
N ARG A 92 -3.60 -9.74 -0.84
CA ARG A 92 -5.05 -9.56 -0.66
C ARG A 92 -5.63 -8.50 -1.62
N ALA A 93 -4.86 -7.99 -2.57
CA ALA A 93 -5.37 -7.07 -3.58
C ALA A 93 -6.37 -7.79 -4.49
N LYS A 94 -7.49 -7.13 -4.81
CA LYS A 94 -8.43 -7.58 -5.83
C LYS A 94 -7.96 -7.12 -7.19
N ASP A 95 -8.41 -7.78 -8.25
CA ASP A 95 -8.20 -7.39 -9.64
C ASP A 95 -9.06 -6.17 -10.05
N ASP A 96 -10.16 -5.89 -9.30
CA ASP A 96 -10.97 -4.68 -9.46
C ASP A 96 -10.14 -3.39 -9.52
N ILE A 97 -8.95 -3.37 -8.90
CA ILE A 97 -8.01 -2.23 -8.93
C ILE A 97 -7.69 -1.80 -10.37
N TRP A 98 -7.59 -2.76 -11.29
CA TRP A 98 -7.24 -2.51 -12.69
C TRP A 98 -8.45 -2.11 -13.54
N PHE A 99 -9.65 -2.50 -13.11
CA PHE A 99 -10.90 -2.12 -13.79
C PHE A 99 -11.44 -0.77 -13.28
N GLU A 100 -11.14 -0.41 -12.04
CA GLU A 100 -11.61 0.82 -11.37
C GLU A 100 -10.45 1.73 -10.95
N GLU A 101 -9.45 1.87 -11.83
CA GLU A 101 -8.18 2.55 -11.54
C GLU A 101 -8.35 3.98 -11.02
N ASP A 102 -9.29 4.74 -11.61
CA ASP A 102 -9.58 6.12 -11.17
C ASP A 102 -10.17 6.14 -9.76
N GLN A 103 -11.01 5.18 -9.40
CA GLN A 103 -11.56 5.08 -8.06
C GLN A 103 -10.49 4.67 -7.06
N PHE A 104 -9.62 3.72 -7.41
CA PHE A 104 -8.49 3.33 -6.59
C PHE A 104 -7.56 4.52 -6.31
N LYS A 105 -7.22 5.32 -7.33
CA LYS A 105 -6.41 6.54 -7.20
C LYS A 105 -7.09 7.59 -6.31
N ARG A 106 -8.41 7.76 -6.44
CA ARG A 106 -9.17 8.68 -5.56
C ARG A 106 -9.06 8.26 -4.10
N TYR A 107 -9.24 6.99 -3.78
CA TYR A 107 -9.12 6.50 -2.39
C TYR A 107 -7.69 6.61 -1.85
N ALA A 108 -6.67 6.39 -2.69
CA ALA A 108 -5.29 6.61 -2.33
C ALA A 108 -5.02 8.07 -1.95
N ASN A 109 -5.50 9.01 -2.77
CA ASN A 109 -5.36 10.45 -2.52
C ASN A 109 -6.16 10.89 -1.28
N GLU A 110 -7.36 10.35 -1.09
CA GLU A 110 -8.17 10.63 0.10
C GLU A 110 -7.46 10.18 1.37
N LEU A 111 -6.90 8.96 1.40
CA LEU A 111 -6.11 8.50 2.55
C LEU A 111 -4.96 9.47 2.85
N GLN A 112 -4.18 9.87 1.85
CA GLN A 112 -3.07 10.81 2.03
C GLN A 112 -3.54 12.16 2.58
N ALA A 113 -4.67 12.69 2.11
CA ALA A 113 -5.26 13.91 2.65
C ALA A 113 -5.70 13.73 4.12
N LYS A 114 -6.32 12.57 4.46
CA LYS A 114 -6.73 12.31 5.84
C LYS A 114 -5.54 12.11 6.78
N THR A 115 -4.45 11.49 6.33
CA THR A 115 -3.23 11.37 7.16
C THR A 115 -2.60 12.73 7.45
N ALA A 116 -2.56 13.66 6.48
CA ALA A 116 -2.12 15.04 6.72
C ALA A 116 -3.00 15.77 7.74
N MET A 117 -4.33 15.56 7.69
CA MET A 117 -5.24 16.12 8.70
C MET A 117 -4.97 15.56 10.10
N VAL A 118 -4.63 14.28 10.21
CA VAL A 118 -4.23 13.66 11.49
C VAL A 118 -2.96 14.31 12.03
N THR A 119 -1.96 14.56 11.18
CA THR A 119 -0.72 15.25 11.57
C THR A 119 -1.03 16.65 12.11
N PHE A 120 -1.82 17.44 11.39
CA PHE A 120 -2.20 18.79 11.82
C PHE A 120 -2.96 18.77 13.17
N ALA A 121 -3.88 17.83 13.33
CA ALA A 121 -4.63 17.68 14.57
C ALA A 121 -3.77 17.26 15.75
N ALA A 122 -2.82 16.31 15.53
CA ALA A 122 -1.89 15.88 16.56
C ALA A 122 -0.97 17.02 17.03
N GLU A 123 -0.45 17.82 16.10
CA GLU A 123 0.42 18.98 16.37
C GLU A 123 -0.28 20.08 17.16
N SER A 124 -1.62 20.20 17.05
CA SER A 124 -2.38 21.15 17.86
C SER A 124 -2.44 20.79 19.35
N GLY A 125 -2.11 19.55 19.73
CA GLY A 125 -2.23 19.05 21.10
C GLY A 125 -3.69 18.85 21.58
N ASP A 126 -4.68 19.08 20.72
CA ASP A 126 -6.11 18.95 21.03
C ASP A 126 -6.58 17.50 20.80
N LEU A 127 -6.79 16.76 21.88
CA LEU A 127 -7.26 15.37 21.83
C LEU A 127 -8.60 15.23 21.07
N LYS A 128 -9.51 16.18 21.19
CA LYS A 128 -10.83 16.11 20.52
C LYS A 128 -10.67 16.20 19.00
N ARG A 129 -9.84 17.14 18.53
CA ARG A 129 -9.51 17.28 17.10
C ARG A 129 -8.77 16.03 16.60
N PHE A 130 -7.80 15.55 17.36
CA PHE A 130 -7.04 14.35 17.01
C PHE A 130 -7.95 13.13 16.89
N LYS A 131 -8.85 12.91 17.85
CA LYS A 131 -9.83 11.81 17.80
C LYS A 131 -10.72 11.87 16.56
N ALA A 132 -11.23 13.05 16.21
CA ALA A 132 -12.05 13.24 15.01
C ALA A 132 -11.27 12.95 13.71
N ALA A 133 -10.02 13.42 13.61
CA ALA A 133 -9.17 13.20 12.43
C ALA A 133 -8.79 11.71 12.27
N VAL A 134 -8.44 11.03 13.36
CA VAL A 134 -8.15 9.58 13.35
C VAL A 134 -9.39 8.79 12.91
N GLY A 135 -10.60 9.17 13.35
CA GLY A 135 -11.85 8.57 12.90
C GLY A 135 -12.01 8.66 11.39
N GLN A 136 -11.88 9.85 10.82
CA GLN A 136 -11.99 10.07 9.37
C GLN A 136 -10.92 9.29 8.57
N MET A 137 -9.69 9.21 9.07
CA MET A 137 -8.65 8.39 8.43
C MET A 137 -9.02 6.90 8.45
N ARG A 138 -9.56 6.39 9.55
CA ARG A 138 -10.04 4.98 9.63
C ARG A 138 -11.15 4.71 8.63
N ASP A 139 -12.08 5.64 8.45
CA ASP A 139 -13.17 5.51 7.47
C ASP A 139 -12.62 5.43 6.05
N ALA A 140 -11.64 6.28 5.70
CA ALA A 140 -10.96 6.21 4.39
C ALA A 140 -10.27 4.85 4.17
N CYS A 141 -9.57 4.32 5.20
CA CYS A 141 -8.97 2.97 5.13
C CYS A 141 -10.03 1.90 4.87
N ASN A 142 -11.13 1.92 5.63
CA ASN A 142 -12.19 0.92 5.55
C ASN A 142 -12.92 0.96 4.20
N THR A 143 -13.17 2.15 3.66
CA THR A 143 -13.82 2.34 2.35
C THR A 143 -13.00 1.72 1.23
N CYS A 144 -11.70 2.02 1.18
CA CYS A 144 -10.79 1.43 0.20
C CYS A 144 -10.67 -0.10 0.39
N HIS A 145 -10.57 -0.57 1.62
CA HIS A 145 -10.45 -2.00 1.91
C HIS A 145 -11.69 -2.79 1.45
N LYS A 146 -12.90 -2.28 1.66
CA LYS A 146 -14.12 -2.94 1.17
C LYS A 146 -14.13 -3.08 -0.36
N ALA A 147 -13.70 -2.06 -1.07
CA ALA A 147 -13.66 -2.07 -2.53
C ALA A 147 -12.57 -3.00 -3.07
N PHE A 148 -11.34 -2.88 -2.59
CA PHE A 148 -10.14 -3.38 -3.28
C PHE A 148 -9.34 -4.42 -2.52
N ARG A 149 -9.78 -4.89 -1.34
CA ARG A 149 -9.09 -5.93 -0.55
C ARG A 149 -9.96 -7.17 -0.37
N LYS A 150 -9.38 -8.35 -0.62
CA LYS A 150 -9.96 -9.66 -0.30
C LYS A 150 -10.03 -9.86 1.22
N ASP A 151 -11.02 -10.61 1.68
CA ASP A 151 -11.20 -10.96 3.11
C ASP A 151 -10.08 -11.84 3.65
#